data_49d7398e4ee7b1d3e22af7355a87c091
#
_entry.id   49d7398e4ee7b1d3e22af7355a87c091
#
_cell.length_a   1.000
_cell.length_b   1.000
_cell.length_c   1.000
_cell.angle_alpha   90.00
_cell.angle_beta   90.00
_cell.angle_gamma   90.00
#
_symmetry.space_group_name_H-M   'P 1'
#
loop_
_entity.id
_entity.type
_entity.pdbx_description
1 polymer ?
#
loop_
_entity_poly.entity_id
_entity_poly.type
_entity_poly.pdbx_seq_one_letter_code
_entity_poly.pdbx_strand_id
1 'polypeptide(L)'
;VDSMLVDISSIQKFYNSCINSDDLERRCDNNCVWPGDTDNNGIVNNLDILNIGANFNDKGVKRNQNSDWWGPFYAEDWNQTTPDLTNMKYLDCNGSGTITTNDLEIVKNNFFSANYSNTSWCGYNSEGEDLTFGLEYDSLNVGDEFVLDLILSPHKYLGLYGLGFTVEYDAELLDYVQGILEVSWLDKKGGPYSIVKAEKGKVHFGVVKKFG
;
A
#
# COMPACT_ATOMS: atom_id res chain seq x y z
N VAL A 1 21.49 -31.75 -5.47
CA VAL A 1 20.32 -30.89 -5.20
C VAL A 1 20.05 -30.16 -6.48
N ASP A 2 19.10 -30.69 -7.29
CA ASP A 2 18.70 -30.09 -8.56
C ASP A 2 17.93 -28.81 -8.28
N SER A 3 18.47 -27.69 -8.72
CA SER A 3 17.78 -26.41 -8.75
C SER A 3 16.67 -26.48 -9.80
N MET A 4 15.43 -26.48 -9.36
CA MET A 4 14.26 -26.39 -10.23
C MET A 4 14.24 -24.99 -10.83
N LEU A 5 14.76 -24.81 -12.03
CA LEU A 5 14.58 -23.61 -12.83
C LEU A 5 13.11 -23.57 -13.28
N VAL A 6 12.30 -22.74 -12.61
CA VAL A 6 10.94 -22.46 -13.06
C VAL A 6 11.04 -21.59 -14.32
N ASP A 7 10.67 -22.15 -15.47
CA ASP A 7 10.61 -21.42 -16.72
C ASP A 7 9.45 -20.42 -16.70
N ILE A 8 9.80 -19.13 -16.52
CA ILE A 8 8.84 -18.01 -16.48
C ILE A 8 8.00 -17.94 -17.77
N SER A 9 8.53 -18.42 -18.91
CA SER A 9 7.81 -18.44 -20.18
C SER A 9 6.62 -19.40 -20.17
N SER A 10 6.69 -20.47 -19.40
CA SER A 10 5.59 -21.43 -19.24
C SER A 10 4.48 -20.88 -18.32
N ILE A 11 4.83 -20.09 -17.32
CA ILE A 11 3.87 -19.37 -16.45
C ILE A 11 3.12 -18.32 -17.26
N GLN A 12 3.81 -17.55 -18.08
CA GLN A 12 3.21 -16.56 -18.98
C GLN A 12 2.26 -17.22 -20.02
N LYS A 13 2.65 -18.37 -20.56
CA LYS A 13 1.79 -19.14 -21.45
C LYS A 13 0.54 -19.69 -20.77
N PHE A 14 0.67 -20.18 -19.54
CA PHE A 14 -0.46 -20.66 -18.75
C PHE A 14 -1.42 -19.51 -18.43
N TYR A 15 -0.90 -18.35 -18.02
CA TYR A 15 -1.70 -17.15 -17.76
C TYR A 15 -2.48 -16.69 -19.00
N ASN A 16 -1.83 -16.68 -20.17
CA ASN A 16 -2.47 -16.29 -21.43
C ASN A 16 -3.49 -17.31 -21.96
N SER A 17 -3.39 -18.59 -21.56
CA SER A 17 -4.34 -19.63 -21.97
C SER A 17 -5.61 -19.69 -21.11
N CYS A 18 -5.58 -19.08 -19.91
CA CYS A 18 -6.74 -19.00 -19.04
C CYS A 18 -7.66 -17.80 -19.34
N ILE A 19 -7.24 -16.91 -20.23
CA ILE A 19 -8.06 -15.81 -20.72
C ILE A 19 -8.85 -16.29 -21.92
N ASN A 20 -10.15 -16.52 -21.76
CA ASN A 20 -11.03 -16.87 -22.87
C ASN A 20 -10.99 -15.79 -23.96
N SER A 21 -10.94 -16.20 -25.23
CA SER A 21 -10.85 -15.32 -26.40
C SER A 21 -11.99 -14.30 -26.53
N ASP A 22 -13.13 -14.53 -25.88
CA ASP A 22 -14.28 -13.62 -25.89
C ASP A 22 -14.14 -12.45 -24.91
N ASP A 23 -13.19 -12.51 -23.96
CA ASP A 23 -12.84 -11.39 -23.08
C ASP A 23 -11.77 -10.45 -23.69
N LEU A 24 -11.30 -10.72 -24.89
CA LEU A 24 -10.29 -9.91 -25.58
C LEU A 24 -10.77 -8.48 -25.91
N GLU A 25 -12.08 -8.24 -25.96
CA GLU A 25 -12.64 -6.90 -26.17
C GLU A 25 -12.62 -6.01 -24.90
N ARG A 26 -12.28 -6.60 -23.74
CA ARG A 26 -12.16 -5.89 -22.47
C ARG A 26 -10.72 -5.85 -21.96
N ARG A 27 -9.76 -5.79 -22.85
CA ARG A 27 -8.38 -5.52 -22.42
C ARG A 27 -8.32 -4.13 -21.81
N CYS A 28 -7.94 -4.10 -20.55
CA CYS A 28 -7.55 -2.86 -19.91
C CYS A 28 -6.22 -2.40 -20.50
N ASP A 29 -6.25 -1.76 -21.67
CA ASP A 29 -5.08 -1.11 -22.22
C ASP A 29 -4.77 0.11 -21.33
N ASN A 30 -3.87 -0.08 -20.37
CA ASN A 30 -3.35 0.94 -19.43
C ASN A 30 -4.36 1.55 -18.43
N ASN A 31 -5.55 0.97 -18.24
CA ASN A 31 -6.57 1.53 -17.35
C ASN A 31 -7.20 0.47 -16.43
N CYS A 32 -6.44 -0.57 -16.10
CA CYS A 32 -6.86 -1.62 -15.18
C CYS A 32 -6.70 -1.20 -13.74
N VAL A 33 -7.64 -1.61 -12.90
CA VAL A 33 -7.44 -1.62 -11.45
C VAL A 33 -6.65 -2.89 -11.09
N TRP A 34 -5.56 -2.70 -10.38
CA TRP A 34 -4.79 -3.75 -9.74
C TRP A 34 -5.11 -3.70 -8.24
N PRO A 35 -5.83 -4.68 -7.68
CA PRO A 35 -6.31 -4.61 -6.30
C PRO A 35 -5.21 -4.35 -5.28
N GLY A 36 -5.28 -3.20 -4.62
CA GLY A 36 -4.29 -2.74 -3.66
C GLY A 36 -3.39 -1.60 -4.14
N ASP A 37 -3.20 -1.41 -5.45
CA ASP A 37 -2.46 -0.29 -6.04
C ASP A 37 -3.41 0.90 -6.22
N THR A 38 -3.59 1.67 -5.17
CA THR A 38 -4.62 2.72 -5.10
C THR A 38 -4.20 4.05 -5.68
N ASP A 39 -2.91 4.31 -5.75
CA ASP A 39 -2.33 5.47 -6.41
C ASP A 39 -1.93 5.19 -7.87
N ASN A 40 -2.15 3.94 -8.32
CA ASN A 40 -1.87 3.47 -9.68
C ASN A 40 -0.40 3.69 -10.11
N ASN A 41 0.52 3.54 -9.16
CA ASN A 41 1.95 3.67 -9.42
C ASN A 41 2.61 2.34 -9.84
N GLY A 42 1.88 1.24 -9.81
CA GLY A 42 2.31 -0.10 -10.20
C GLY A 42 2.85 -0.96 -9.05
N ILE A 43 2.83 -0.47 -7.81
CA ILE A 43 3.38 -1.17 -6.64
C ILE A 43 2.44 -1.02 -5.46
N VAL A 44 2.08 -2.13 -4.80
CA VAL A 44 1.31 -2.08 -3.55
C VAL A 44 2.24 -1.90 -2.36
N ASN A 45 2.08 -0.79 -1.65
CA ASN A 45 2.90 -0.44 -0.50
C ASN A 45 2.10 0.28 0.61
N ASN A 46 2.81 0.84 1.59
CA ASN A 46 2.21 1.52 2.73
C ASN A 46 1.55 2.87 2.40
N LEU A 47 1.80 3.45 1.23
CA LEU A 47 1.18 4.71 0.80
C LEU A 47 -0.24 4.49 0.27
N ASP A 48 -0.52 3.30 -0.27
CA ASP A 48 -1.83 2.97 -0.84
C ASP A 48 -2.99 3.07 0.14
N ILE A 49 -2.75 2.89 1.44
CA ILE A 49 -3.82 3.05 2.43
C ILE A 49 -4.26 4.50 2.62
N LEU A 50 -3.42 5.47 2.28
CA LEU A 50 -3.68 6.89 2.57
C LEU A 50 -4.88 7.40 1.78
N ASN A 51 -4.93 7.11 0.48
CA ASN A 51 -6.03 7.50 -0.38
C ASN A 51 -7.36 6.86 0.05
N ILE A 52 -7.34 5.57 0.42
CA ILE A 52 -8.53 4.88 0.94
C ILE A 52 -9.05 5.56 2.21
N GLY A 53 -8.17 5.87 3.16
CA GLY A 53 -8.57 6.50 4.41
C GLY A 53 -9.19 7.88 4.21
N ALA A 54 -8.63 8.68 3.30
CA ALA A 54 -9.13 10.02 3.00
C ALA A 54 -10.52 10.01 2.33
N ASN A 55 -10.83 8.97 1.54
CA ASN A 55 -12.05 8.86 0.75
C ASN A 55 -12.95 7.71 1.24
N PHE A 56 -12.89 7.42 2.53
CA PHE A 56 -13.62 6.31 3.14
C PHE A 56 -15.14 6.53 3.09
N ASN A 57 -15.91 5.52 2.69
CA ASN A 57 -17.35 5.52 2.40
C ASN A 57 -17.78 6.23 1.10
N ASP A 58 -16.87 6.74 0.29
CA ASP A 58 -17.22 7.26 -1.02
C ASP A 58 -17.71 6.14 -1.93
N LYS A 59 -18.58 6.50 -2.87
CA LYS A 59 -19.27 5.57 -3.75
C LYS A 59 -19.12 5.93 -5.22
N GLY A 60 -19.03 4.91 -6.04
CA GLY A 60 -18.94 5.04 -7.48
C GLY A 60 -19.45 3.82 -8.23
N VAL A 61 -18.97 3.63 -9.44
CA VAL A 61 -19.40 2.56 -10.32
C VAL A 61 -18.84 1.22 -9.83
N LYS A 62 -19.73 0.27 -9.59
CA LYS A 62 -19.37 -1.10 -9.24
C LYS A 62 -18.76 -1.83 -10.45
N ARG A 63 -17.69 -2.60 -10.26
CA ARG A 63 -17.16 -3.49 -11.30
C ARG A 63 -18.08 -4.71 -11.52
N ASN A 64 -18.07 -5.22 -12.75
CA ASN A 64 -18.79 -6.46 -13.07
C ASN A 64 -18.11 -7.70 -12.45
N GLN A 65 -16.79 -7.63 -12.26
CA GLN A 65 -16.00 -8.67 -11.61
C GLN A 65 -15.46 -8.15 -10.29
N ASN A 66 -15.99 -8.68 -9.19
CA ASN A 66 -15.45 -8.40 -7.86
C ASN A 66 -14.33 -9.39 -7.58
N SER A 67 -13.15 -8.90 -7.24
CA SER A 67 -12.03 -9.75 -6.86
C SER A 67 -11.07 -9.02 -5.94
N ASP A 68 -10.48 -9.76 -5.03
CA ASP A 68 -9.49 -9.34 -4.06
C ASP A 68 -8.06 -9.85 -4.36
N TRP A 69 -7.92 -10.74 -5.38
CA TRP A 69 -6.62 -11.25 -5.78
C TRP A 69 -5.88 -10.27 -6.71
N TRP A 70 -4.55 -10.36 -6.72
CA TRP A 70 -3.69 -9.54 -7.58
C TRP A 70 -3.84 -9.90 -9.05
N GLY A 71 -4.28 -8.95 -9.84
CA GLY A 71 -4.45 -9.09 -11.30
C GLY A 71 -5.16 -7.89 -11.90
N PRO A 72 -5.15 -7.77 -13.24
CA PRO A 72 -5.77 -6.65 -13.94
C PRO A 72 -7.29 -6.81 -14.03
N PHE A 73 -8.03 -5.80 -13.57
CA PHE A 73 -9.49 -5.76 -13.68
C PHE A 73 -9.93 -4.50 -14.39
N TYR A 74 -10.76 -4.65 -15.40
CA TYR A 74 -11.40 -3.51 -16.02
C TYR A 74 -12.37 -2.84 -15.04
N ALA A 75 -12.31 -1.52 -14.96
CA ALA A 75 -13.23 -0.70 -14.18
C ALA A 75 -13.56 0.58 -14.96
N GLU A 76 -14.83 0.96 -14.96
CA GLU A 76 -15.24 2.24 -15.48
C GLU A 76 -14.72 3.36 -14.57
N ASP A 77 -14.35 4.50 -15.17
CA ASP A 77 -13.91 5.66 -14.41
C ASP A 77 -15.06 6.18 -13.53
N TRP A 78 -14.73 6.50 -12.28
CA TRP A 78 -15.63 7.26 -11.44
C TRP A 78 -15.57 8.75 -11.84
N ASN A 79 -16.66 9.50 -11.60
CA ASN A 79 -16.68 10.95 -11.84
C ASN A 79 -15.92 11.74 -10.76
N GLN A 80 -14.99 11.08 -10.05
CA GLN A 80 -14.28 11.63 -8.91
C GLN A 80 -12.80 11.22 -9.02
N THR A 81 -11.93 12.12 -8.55
CA THR A 81 -10.49 11.91 -8.44
C THR A 81 -10.00 12.30 -7.06
N THR A 82 -8.90 11.71 -6.65
CA THR A 82 -8.14 12.14 -5.49
C THR A 82 -7.45 13.48 -5.76
N PRO A 83 -6.87 14.17 -4.75
CA PRO A 83 -6.15 15.44 -4.94
C PRO A 83 -4.96 15.35 -5.91
N ASP A 84 -4.35 14.19 -6.04
CA ASP A 84 -3.27 13.88 -6.99
C ASP A 84 -3.76 13.46 -8.38
N LEU A 85 -5.06 13.65 -8.65
CA LEU A 85 -5.76 13.36 -9.91
C LEU A 85 -5.88 11.87 -10.25
N THR A 86 -5.62 10.96 -9.33
CA THR A 86 -5.89 9.53 -9.50
C THR A 86 -7.40 9.28 -9.48
N ASN A 87 -7.91 8.54 -10.45
CA ASN A 87 -9.35 8.22 -10.50
C ASN A 87 -9.73 7.32 -9.33
N MET A 88 -10.83 7.63 -8.64
CA MET A 88 -11.24 6.93 -7.42
C MET A 88 -11.64 5.47 -7.61
N LYS A 89 -11.78 4.99 -8.86
CA LYS A 89 -11.97 3.56 -9.15
C LYS A 89 -10.82 2.68 -8.63
N TYR A 90 -9.59 3.24 -8.53
CA TYR A 90 -8.42 2.50 -8.05
C TYR A 90 -8.49 2.24 -6.54
N LEU A 91 -9.21 3.07 -5.79
CA LEU A 91 -9.39 2.92 -4.34
C LEU A 91 -10.41 1.81 -4.00
N ASP A 92 -11.34 1.52 -4.90
CA ASP A 92 -12.29 0.41 -4.79
C ASP A 92 -11.61 -0.89 -5.22
N CYS A 93 -10.72 -1.37 -4.37
CA CYS A 93 -9.85 -2.52 -4.66
C CYS A 93 -10.63 -3.79 -4.97
N ASN A 94 -11.77 -4.02 -4.28
CA ASN A 94 -12.62 -5.20 -4.48
C ASN A 94 -13.66 -5.03 -5.59
N GLY A 95 -13.88 -3.82 -6.09
CA GLY A 95 -14.86 -3.53 -7.12
C GLY A 95 -16.31 -3.49 -6.65
N SER A 96 -16.53 -3.30 -5.35
CA SER A 96 -17.86 -3.27 -4.74
C SER A 96 -18.67 -2.00 -5.07
N GLY A 97 -18.00 -0.96 -5.54
CA GLY A 97 -18.57 0.37 -5.76
C GLY A 97 -18.62 1.23 -4.50
N THR A 98 -17.93 0.83 -3.43
CA THR A 98 -17.86 1.60 -2.18
C THR A 98 -16.49 1.39 -1.53
N ILE A 99 -15.80 2.47 -1.18
CA ILE A 99 -14.50 2.44 -0.51
C ILE A 99 -14.71 2.12 0.97
N THR A 100 -14.13 1.01 1.45
CA THR A 100 -14.38 0.45 2.78
C THR A 100 -13.12 -0.14 3.43
N THR A 101 -13.28 -0.70 4.62
CA THR A 101 -12.22 -1.48 5.29
C THR A 101 -11.78 -2.70 4.46
N ASN A 102 -12.65 -3.27 3.62
CA ASN A 102 -12.29 -4.40 2.78
C ASN A 102 -11.20 -4.03 1.77
N ASP A 103 -11.21 -2.78 1.29
CA ASP A 103 -10.19 -2.29 0.35
C ASP A 103 -8.84 -2.11 1.05
N LEU A 104 -8.84 -1.67 2.30
CA LEU A 104 -7.63 -1.62 3.14
C LEU A 104 -7.04 -3.03 3.39
N GLU A 105 -7.90 -4.03 3.63
CA GLU A 105 -7.43 -5.42 3.79
C GLU A 105 -6.81 -5.96 2.48
N ILE A 106 -7.31 -5.55 1.32
CA ILE A 106 -6.73 -5.94 0.03
C ILE A 106 -5.34 -5.33 -0.17
N VAL A 107 -5.13 -4.07 0.19
CA VAL A 107 -3.78 -3.47 0.21
C VAL A 107 -2.84 -4.31 1.08
N LYS A 108 -3.28 -4.68 2.27
CA LYS A 108 -2.50 -5.51 3.19
C LYS A 108 -2.17 -6.89 2.64
N ASN A 109 -3.13 -7.53 1.97
CA ASN A 109 -2.97 -8.88 1.43
C ASN A 109 -2.09 -8.92 0.18
N ASN A 110 -2.18 -7.88 -0.67
CA ASN A 110 -1.40 -7.74 -1.90
C ASN A 110 -0.11 -6.92 -1.72
N PHE A 111 0.28 -6.62 -0.48
CA PHE A 111 1.48 -5.83 -0.17
C PHE A 111 2.73 -6.45 -0.81
N PHE A 112 3.58 -5.63 -1.40
CA PHE A 112 4.74 -5.99 -2.25
C PHE A 112 4.41 -6.51 -3.65
N SER A 113 3.13 -6.65 -4.01
CA SER A 113 2.79 -6.95 -5.39
C SER A 113 3.14 -5.77 -6.30
N ALA A 114 3.63 -6.08 -7.50
CA ALA A 114 4.03 -5.07 -8.47
C ALA A 114 3.51 -5.38 -9.87
N ASN A 115 3.06 -4.35 -10.57
CA ASN A 115 2.71 -4.39 -11.98
C ASN A 115 3.77 -3.65 -12.79
N TYR A 116 4.65 -4.39 -13.43
CA TYR A 116 5.78 -3.83 -14.19
C TYR A 116 5.40 -3.04 -15.45
N SER A 117 4.11 -2.95 -15.80
CA SER A 117 3.65 -2.18 -16.95
C SER A 117 3.59 -0.66 -16.69
N ASN A 118 3.58 -0.23 -15.43
CA ASN A 118 3.37 1.17 -15.02
C ASN A 118 4.42 1.69 -14.03
N THR A 119 5.69 1.33 -14.19
CA THR A 119 6.74 1.86 -13.32
C THR A 119 7.06 3.32 -13.62
N SER A 120 6.18 4.24 -13.26
CA SER A 120 6.53 5.63 -13.05
C SER A 120 6.81 5.83 -11.56
N TRP A 121 8.06 5.76 -11.17
CA TRP A 121 8.51 6.14 -9.84
C TRP A 121 8.31 7.64 -9.64
N CYS A 122 7.20 8.04 -9.08
CA CYS A 122 7.08 9.34 -8.44
C CYS A 122 7.54 9.19 -6.99
N GLY A 123 8.84 9.27 -6.77
CA GLY A 123 9.38 9.46 -5.44
C GLY A 123 8.89 10.82 -4.92
N TYR A 124 7.99 10.82 -3.97
CA TYR A 124 7.63 12.02 -3.24
C TYR A 124 8.78 12.31 -2.26
N ASN A 125 9.75 13.10 -2.70
CA ASN A 125 10.70 13.74 -1.80
C ASN A 125 9.98 14.89 -1.10
N SER A 126 9.34 14.61 0.02
CA SER A 126 9.01 15.70 0.94
C SER A 126 10.30 16.09 1.65
N GLU A 127 10.87 17.21 1.28
CA GLU A 127 11.81 17.94 2.15
C GLU A 127 11.06 18.41 3.40
N GLY A 128 10.94 17.55 4.39
CA GLY A 128 10.24 17.84 5.64
C GLY A 128 11.03 17.28 6.82
N GLU A 129 11.67 18.16 7.58
CA GLU A 129 12.47 17.86 8.77
C GLU A 129 11.63 17.43 9.99
N ASP A 130 10.52 16.73 9.79
CA ASP A 130 9.50 16.66 10.83
C ASP A 130 9.40 15.28 11.48
N LEU A 131 10.19 14.31 10.98
CA LEU A 131 10.33 12.99 11.57
C LEU A 131 11.73 12.88 12.18
N THR A 132 11.79 12.73 13.49
CA THR A 132 13.06 12.59 14.23
C THR A 132 13.15 11.20 14.84
N PHE A 133 14.37 10.64 14.85
CA PHE A 133 14.66 9.42 15.57
C PHE A 133 15.10 9.74 16.98
N GLY A 134 14.48 9.08 17.97
CA GLY A 134 14.92 9.05 19.35
C GLY A 134 15.58 7.73 19.69
N LEU A 135 16.83 7.75 20.11
CA LEU A 135 17.54 6.59 20.63
C LEU A 135 18.07 6.95 22.02
N GLU A 136 17.71 6.17 23.02
CA GLU A 136 18.10 6.44 24.43
C GLU A 136 19.44 5.84 24.81
N TYR A 137 20.17 5.19 23.90
CA TYR A 137 21.38 4.44 24.21
C TYR A 137 22.63 5.05 23.55
N ASP A 138 23.67 5.27 24.34
CA ASP A 138 24.97 5.75 23.87
C ASP A 138 25.82 4.64 23.21
N SER A 139 25.55 3.37 23.54
CA SER A 139 26.23 2.21 22.98
C SER A 139 25.38 0.94 23.11
N LEU A 140 25.50 0.04 22.16
CA LEU A 140 24.80 -1.24 22.11
C LEU A 140 25.81 -2.36 21.95
N ASN A 141 25.56 -3.51 22.58
CA ASN A 141 26.34 -4.73 22.41
C ASN A 141 25.62 -5.72 21.51
N VAL A 142 26.35 -6.68 20.96
CA VAL A 142 25.74 -7.75 20.18
C VAL A 142 24.76 -8.55 21.05
N GLY A 143 23.53 -8.65 20.62
CA GLY A 143 22.44 -9.33 21.33
C GLY A 143 21.58 -8.44 22.20
N ASP A 144 21.89 -7.14 22.31
CA ASP A 144 21.01 -6.17 22.99
C ASP A 144 19.76 -5.90 22.13
N GLU A 145 18.60 -5.80 22.78
CA GLU A 145 17.37 -5.28 22.19
C GLU A 145 17.23 -3.82 22.56
N PHE A 146 16.83 -2.99 21.60
CA PHE A 146 16.58 -1.57 21.82
C PHE A 146 15.30 -1.09 21.11
N VAL A 147 14.79 0.03 21.56
CA VAL A 147 13.66 0.71 20.95
C VAL A 147 14.16 1.94 20.22
N LEU A 148 13.78 2.06 18.97
CA LEU A 148 13.95 3.26 18.18
C LEU A 148 12.61 4.00 18.10
N ASP A 149 12.52 5.13 18.77
CA ASP A 149 11.34 5.97 18.70
C ASP A 149 11.35 6.82 17.44
N LEU A 150 10.26 6.77 16.70
CA LEU A 150 9.98 7.69 15.60
C LEU A 150 9.01 8.76 16.12
N ILE A 151 9.51 9.98 16.22
CA ILE A 151 8.77 11.10 16.80
C ILE A 151 8.37 12.07 15.70
N LEU A 152 7.04 12.21 15.50
CA LEU A 152 6.48 13.23 14.61
C LEU A 152 6.32 14.55 15.37
N SER A 153 6.94 15.62 14.87
CA SER A 153 6.87 16.94 15.51
C SER A 153 5.46 17.51 15.47
N PRO A 154 4.83 17.85 16.61
CA PRO A 154 3.40 18.17 16.68
C PRO A 154 3.02 19.56 16.13
N HIS A 155 3.98 20.40 15.78
CA HIS A 155 3.71 21.83 15.55
C HIS A 155 3.16 22.20 14.17
N LYS A 156 3.14 21.27 13.19
CA LYS A 156 2.75 21.57 11.80
C LYS A 156 1.54 20.81 11.27
N TYR A 157 1.00 19.83 12.01
CA TYR A 157 0.08 18.83 11.44
C TYR A 157 -1.33 18.84 12.03
N LEU A 158 -1.89 20.04 12.19
CA LEU A 158 -3.33 20.19 12.40
C LEU A 158 -4.03 19.74 11.11
N GLY A 159 -4.50 18.50 11.08
CA GLY A 159 -5.25 17.97 9.94
C GLY A 159 -4.62 16.74 9.26
N LEU A 160 -3.50 16.22 9.76
CA LEU A 160 -2.93 14.97 9.26
C LEU A 160 -3.95 13.83 9.43
N TYR A 161 -4.26 13.13 8.34
CA TYR A 161 -5.20 12.00 8.35
C TYR A 161 -4.53 10.64 8.17
N GLY A 162 -3.26 10.62 7.78
CA GLY A 162 -2.48 9.41 7.64
C GLY A 162 -1.00 9.69 7.47
N LEU A 163 -0.20 8.65 7.63
CA LEU A 163 1.23 8.68 7.49
C LEU A 163 1.71 7.34 6.94
N GLY A 164 2.57 7.38 5.93
CA GLY A 164 3.26 6.19 5.40
C GLY A 164 4.75 6.50 5.28
N PHE A 165 5.59 5.59 5.80
CA PHE A 165 7.04 5.72 5.71
C PHE A 165 7.73 4.35 5.76
N THR A 166 8.98 4.31 5.35
CA THR A 166 9.82 3.10 5.42
C THR A 166 11.08 3.42 6.20
N VAL A 167 11.40 2.56 7.16
CA VAL A 167 12.68 2.57 7.89
C VAL A 167 13.61 1.58 7.21
N GLU A 168 14.76 2.04 6.77
CA GLU A 168 15.82 1.20 6.24
C GLU A 168 16.92 1.01 7.31
N TYR A 169 17.42 -0.22 7.44
CA TYR A 169 18.48 -0.56 8.39
C TYR A 169 19.45 -1.58 7.77
N ASP A 170 20.67 -1.62 8.31
CA ASP A 170 21.64 -2.62 7.91
C ASP A 170 21.29 -3.99 8.51
N ALA A 171 20.78 -4.89 7.68
CA ALA A 171 20.36 -6.23 8.07
C ALA A 171 21.53 -7.22 8.34
N GLU A 172 22.78 -6.78 8.20
CA GLU A 172 23.94 -7.54 8.67
C GLU A 172 24.29 -7.20 10.12
N LEU A 173 23.82 -6.05 10.60
CA LEU A 173 24.08 -5.56 11.96
C LEU A 173 22.86 -5.63 12.87
N LEU A 174 21.66 -5.50 12.33
CA LEU A 174 20.41 -5.37 13.07
C LEU A 174 19.34 -6.34 12.56
N ASP A 175 18.56 -6.86 13.49
CA ASP A 175 17.37 -7.64 13.20
C ASP A 175 16.13 -6.89 13.68
N TYR A 176 15.10 -6.85 12.85
CA TYR A 176 13.80 -6.29 13.23
C TYR A 176 13.04 -7.28 14.11
N VAL A 177 12.63 -6.84 15.30
CA VAL A 177 11.83 -7.65 16.24
C VAL A 177 10.34 -7.33 16.08
N GLN A 178 9.95 -6.08 16.29
CA GLN A 178 8.55 -5.65 16.16
C GLN A 178 8.43 -4.13 15.98
N GLY A 179 7.30 -3.66 15.43
CA GLY A 179 6.96 -2.25 15.38
C GLY A 179 5.61 -2.00 16.07
N ILE A 180 5.57 -0.99 16.90
CA ILE A 180 4.36 -0.54 17.59
C ILE A 180 4.01 0.84 17.07
N LEU A 181 2.77 1.02 16.62
CA LEU A 181 2.24 2.31 16.19
C LEU A 181 1.35 2.87 17.30
N GLU A 182 1.86 3.84 18.07
CA GLU A 182 1.07 4.61 19.01
C GLU A 182 0.41 5.80 18.30
N VAL A 183 -0.87 5.64 17.94
CA VAL A 183 -1.60 6.58 17.08
C VAL A 183 -2.79 7.23 17.78
N SER A 184 -2.65 7.53 19.06
CA SER A 184 -3.70 8.16 19.88
C SER A 184 -4.27 9.45 19.28
N TRP A 185 -3.49 10.19 18.49
CA TRP A 185 -3.91 11.40 17.80
C TRP A 185 -4.85 11.14 16.59
N LEU A 186 -4.88 9.91 16.05
CA LEU A 186 -5.81 9.48 15.01
C LEU A 186 -7.09 8.83 15.58
N ASP A 187 -7.14 8.58 16.88
CA ASP A 187 -8.21 7.84 17.52
C ASP A 187 -9.46 8.70 17.75
N LYS A 188 -10.24 8.91 16.71
CA LYS A 188 -11.60 9.47 16.82
C LYS A 188 -12.57 8.59 16.06
N LYS A 189 -13.50 7.94 16.74
CA LYS A 189 -14.62 7.15 16.20
C LYS A 189 -14.22 6.13 15.12
N GLY A 190 -13.95 4.91 15.53
CA GLY A 190 -13.74 3.75 14.65
C GLY A 190 -12.29 3.29 14.56
N GLY A 191 -11.38 3.95 15.24
CA GLY A 191 -9.95 3.63 15.29
C GLY A 191 -9.21 3.84 13.95
N PRO A 192 -7.91 4.04 14.00
CA PRO A 192 -7.09 4.08 12.80
C PRO A 192 -6.97 2.68 12.17
N TYR A 193 -6.66 2.63 10.89
CA TYR A 193 -6.17 1.41 10.25
C TYR A 193 -4.65 1.52 10.12
N SER A 194 -3.93 0.44 10.42
CA SER A 194 -2.48 0.43 10.34
C SER A 194 -1.95 -0.82 9.65
N ILE A 195 -0.85 -0.66 8.94
CA ILE A 195 -0.05 -1.73 8.34
C ILE A 195 1.37 -1.61 8.84
N VAL A 196 1.94 -2.72 9.29
CA VAL A 196 3.39 -2.88 9.48
C VAL A 196 3.81 -4.12 8.71
N LYS A 197 4.76 -3.95 7.78
CA LYS A 197 5.33 -5.04 6.99
C LYS A 197 6.84 -4.93 7.02
N ALA A 198 7.50 -6.04 7.32
CA ALA A 198 8.95 -6.12 7.34
C ALA A 198 9.46 -7.03 6.23
N GLU A 199 10.55 -6.62 5.62
CA GLU A 199 11.42 -7.41 4.77
C GLU A 199 12.87 -7.22 5.21
N LYS A 200 13.80 -7.98 4.67
CA LYS A 200 15.21 -7.88 5.09
C LYS A 200 15.76 -6.46 4.84
N GLY A 201 16.15 -5.78 5.90
CA GLY A 201 16.71 -4.42 5.84
C GLY A 201 15.70 -3.29 5.75
N LYS A 202 14.38 -3.58 5.76
CA LYS A 202 13.34 -2.55 5.65
C LYS A 202 12.12 -2.89 6.49
N VAL A 203 11.51 -1.87 7.07
CA VAL A 203 10.20 -1.96 7.71
C VAL A 203 9.30 -0.86 7.18
N HIS A 204 8.17 -1.25 6.63
CA HIS A 204 7.16 -0.35 6.06
C HIS A 204 6.04 -0.12 7.06
N PHE A 205 5.78 1.14 7.35
CA PHE A 205 4.73 1.57 8.25
C PHE A 205 3.70 2.38 7.48
N GLY A 206 2.44 2.11 7.73
CA GLY A 206 1.34 2.90 7.21
C GLY A 206 0.25 3.00 8.26
N VAL A 207 -0.30 4.19 8.44
CA VAL A 207 -1.43 4.43 9.33
C VAL A 207 -2.33 5.48 8.72
N VAL A 208 -3.64 5.26 8.81
CA VAL A 208 -4.63 6.19 8.28
C VAL A 208 -5.87 6.23 9.16
N LYS A 209 -6.45 7.41 9.28
CA LYS A 209 -7.75 7.63 9.87
C LYS A 209 -8.83 7.34 8.82
N LYS A 210 -9.86 6.62 9.20
CA LYS A 210 -11.05 6.45 8.35
C LYS A 210 -11.96 7.66 8.54
N PHE A 211 -12.19 8.41 7.46
CA PHE A 211 -13.17 9.50 7.44
C PHE A 211 -14.51 8.92 7.00
N GLY A 212 -15.51 9.02 7.85
CA GLY A 212 -16.88 8.61 7.58
C GLY A 212 -17.83 9.30 8.53
#